data_ef0a3faa2eac631adf29df982b32eebc
#
_entry.id   ef0a3faa2eac631adf29df982b32eebc
#
_cell.length_a   1.000
_cell.length_b   1.000
_cell.length_c   1.000
_cell.angle_alpha   90.00
_cell.angle_beta   90.00
_cell.angle_gamma   90.00
#
_symmetry.space_group_name_H-M   'P 1'
#
loop_
_entity.id
_entity.type
_entity.pdbx_description
1 polymer ?
#
loop_
_entity_poly.entity_id
_entity_poly.type
_entity_poly.pdbx_seq_one_letter_code
_entity_poly.pdbx_strand_id
1 'polypeptide(L)'
;AVDRSNALGKRDYAILLLAVRYGLRVSDIRGLRFDNIDFKDCKLRIVQQKTRKPLEFELFEDVGWALIDYLKNGRPSASMGSHVFVRMKAPYSGFSDNDNLSQIIYKYALKAGIAQSRPRCSMHMFRYTLASTMLSNETPLPVVSSILGHSQLDTTKIYTKIDLPQLELCPLE
;
A
#
# COMPACT_ATOMS: atom_id res chain seq x y z
N ALA A 1 -1.33 -16.19 4.46
CA ALA A 1 -2.63 -15.85 5.00
C ALA A 1 -3.64 -15.41 3.92
N VAL A 2 -3.19 -14.80 2.81
CA VAL A 2 -4.08 -14.44 1.68
C VAL A 2 -4.22 -15.65 0.75
N ASP A 3 -5.43 -16.15 0.61
CA ASP A 3 -5.74 -17.21 -0.36
C ASP A 3 -5.83 -16.62 -1.76
N ARG A 4 -4.88 -16.97 -2.62
CA ARG A 4 -4.77 -16.51 -4.02
C ARG A 4 -5.44 -17.43 -5.02
N SER A 5 -6.13 -18.48 -4.60
CA SER A 5 -6.83 -19.39 -5.48
C SER A 5 -8.10 -18.75 -6.10
N ASN A 6 -8.62 -17.68 -5.50
CA ASN A 6 -9.84 -17.00 -5.92
C ASN A 6 -9.60 -15.54 -6.34
N ALA A 7 -10.51 -14.99 -7.13
CA ALA A 7 -10.44 -13.65 -7.70
C ALA A 7 -10.32 -12.54 -6.65
N LEU A 8 -11.07 -12.66 -5.55
CA LEU A 8 -11.05 -11.70 -4.44
C LEU A 8 -9.68 -11.68 -3.75
N GLY A 9 -9.12 -12.86 -3.50
CA GLY A 9 -7.81 -12.99 -2.86
C GLY A 9 -6.67 -12.48 -3.72
N LYS A 10 -6.72 -12.70 -5.05
CA LYS A 10 -5.74 -12.12 -5.99
C LYS A 10 -5.75 -10.60 -5.94
N ARG A 11 -6.94 -9.98 -5.98
CA ARG A 11 -7.12 -8.54 -5.83
C ARG A 11 -6.55 -8.03 -4.51
N ASP A 12 -7.00 -8.63 -3.41
CA ASP A 12 -6.64 -8.21 -2.07
C ASP A 12 -5.12 -8.34 -1.84
N TYR A 13 -4.50 -9.39 -2.39
CA TYR A 13 -3.05 -9.60 -2.33
C TYR A 13 -2.27 -8.49 -3.06
N ALA A 14 -2.66 -8.13 -4.28
CA ALA A 14 -2.04 -7.05 -5.03
C ALA A 14 -2.18 -5.70 -4.31
N ILE A 15 -3.36 -5.41 -3.73
CA ILE A 15 -3.59 -4.21 -2.92
C ILE A 15 -2.65 -4.16 -1.70
N LEU A 16 -2.52 -5.29 -0.98
CA LEU A 16 -1.65 -5.36 0.19
C LEU A 16 -0.18 -5.20 -0.17
N LEU A 17 0.28 -5.81 -1.27
CA LEU A 17 1.66 -5.64 -1.74
C LEU A 17 1.98 -4.19 -2.08
N LEU A 18 1.11 -3.47 -2.78
CA LEU A 18 1.29 -2.05 -3.06
C LEU A 18 1.41 -1.22 -1.76
N ALA A 19 0.58 -1.53 -0.77
CA ALA A 19 0.64 -0.84 0.51
C ALA A 19 1.93 -1.15 1.29
N VAL A 20 2.39 -2.40 1.28
CA VAL A 20 3.59 -2.84 2.01
C VAL A 20 4.87 -2.37 1.33
N ARG A 21 4.97 -2.55 0.00
CA ARG A 21 6.21 -2.30 -0.75
C ARG A 21 6.49 -0.81 -0.98
N TYR A 22 5.43 -0.02 -1.22
CA TYR A 22 5.58 1.41 -1.54
C TYR A 22 5.00 2.34 -0.47
N GLY A 23 4.35 1.82 0.55
CA GLY A 23 3.67 2.64 1.54
C GLY A 23 2.59 3.54 0.96
N LEU A 24 1.92 3.13 -0.12
CA LEU A 24 0.91 3.95 -0.79
C LEU A 24 -0.27 4.22 0.12
N ARG A 25 -0.85 5.41 -0.02
CA ARG A 25 -2.10 5.75 0.68
C ARG A 25 -3.29 5.00 0.08
N VAL A 26 -4.28 4.74 0.89
CA VAL A 26 -5.54 4.09 0.44
C VAL A 26 -6.14 4.81 -0.76
N SER A 27 -6.16 6.15 -0.76
CA SER A 27 -6.65 6.95 -1.88
C SER A 27 -5.89 6.71 -3.17
N ASP A 28 -4.55 6.58 -3.08
CA ASP A 28 -3.71 6.38 -4.25
C ASP A 28 -3.89 4.97 -4.83
N ILE A 29 -4.05 3.95 -3.96
CA ILE A 29 -4.36 2.57 -4.39
C ILE A 29 -5.76 2.49 -5.01
N ARG A 30 -6.77 3.14 -4.41
CA ARG A 30 -8.13 3.18 -4.96
C ARG A 30 -8.18 3.82 -6.33
N GLY A 31 -7.45 4.92 -6.48
CA GLY A 31 -7.40 5.70 -7.72
C GLY A 31 -6.46 5.15 -8.79
N LEU A 32 -5.77 4.02 -8.53
CA LEU A 32 -4.79 3.47 -9.46
C LEU A 32 -5.45 3.08 -10.78
N ARG A 33 -4.87 3.56 -11.89
CA ARG A 33 -5.35 3.33 -13.26
C ARG A 33 -4.33 2.52 -14.05
N PHE A 34 -4.75 1.97 -15.18
CA PHE A 34 -3.83 1.24 -16.08
C PHE A 34 -2.67 2.11 -16.54
N ASP A 35 -2.92 3.38 -16.86
CA ASP A 35 -1.90 4.33 -17.32
C ASP A 35 -0.83 4.64 -16.26
N ASN A 36 -1.07 4.27 -15.01
CA ASN A 36 -0.10 4.41 -13.94
C ASN A 36 0.96 3.30 -13.93
N ILE A 37 0.72 2.19 -14.66
CA ILE A 37 1.57 1.00 -14.62
C ILE A 37 2.19 0.79 -16.00
N ASP A 38 3.49 0.91 -16.07
CA ASP A 38 4.26 0.61 -17.25
C ASP A 38 4.99 -0.73 -17.04
N PHE A 39 4.37 -1.80 -17.56
CA PHE A 39 4.95 -3.14 -17.47
C PHE A 39 6.16 -3.34 -18.37
N LYS A 40 6.31 -2.54 -19.43
CA LYS A 40 7.43 -2.62 -20.36
C LYS A 40 8.69 -2.04 -19.76
N ASP A 41 8.56 -0.83 -19.20
CA ASP A 41 9.67 -0.10 -18.61
C ASP A 41 9.78 -0.36 -17.08
N CYS A 42 8.99 -1.29 -16.55
CA CYS A 42 8.94 -1.63 -15.12
C CYS A 42 8.79 -0.39 -14.22
N LYS A 43 7.82 0.48 -14.53
CA LYS A 43 7.56 1.72 -13.79
C LYS A 43 6.15 1.79 -13.23
N LEU A 44 6.05 2.37 -12.04
CA LEU A 44 4.79 2.72 -11.39
C LEU A 44 4.75 4.23 -11.16
N ARG A 45 3.87 4.94 -11.90
CA ARG A 45 3.74 6.41 -11.87
C ARG A 45 2.43 6.79 -11.20
N ILE A 46 2.50 7.51 -10.10
CA ILE A 46 1.33 7.89 -9.30
C ILE A 46 1.33 9.39 -9.06
N VAL A 47 0.21 10.05 -9.31
CA VAL A 47 -0.04 11.40 -8.80
C VAL A 47 -0.84 11.26 -7.51
N GLN A 48 -0.20 11.54 -6.37
CA GLN A 48 -0.84 11.40 -5.06
C GLN A 48 -2.09 12.29 -4.96
N GLN A 49 -3.21 11.71 -4.57
CA GLN A 49 -4.47 12.45 -4.49
C GLN A 49 -4.45 13.56 -3.44
N LYS A 50 -3.82 13.32 -2.30
CA LYS A 50 -3.77 14.28 -1.19
C LYS A 50 -2.78 15.42 -1.41
N THR A 51 -1.60 15.16 -1.96
CA THR A 51 -0.51 16.15 -2.06
C THR A 51 -0.29 16.67 -3.48
N ARG A 52 -0.94 16.05 -4.47
CA ARG A 52 -0.79 16.30 -5.91
C ARG A 52 0.64 16.13 -6.42
N LYS A 53 1.52 15.52 -5.62
CA LYS A 53 2.89 15.25 -6.03
C LYS A 53 2.94 14.03 -6.95
N PRO A 54 3.66 14.12 -8.09
CA PRO A 54 3.98 12.95 -8.89
C PRO A 54 5.06 12.13 -8.17
N LEU A 55 4.88 10.83 -8.16
CA LEU A 55 5.85 9.84 -7.69
C LEU A 55 6.08 8.82 -8.80
N GLU A 56 7.33 8.48 -9.04
CA GLU A 56 7.72 7.37 -9.90
C GLU A 56 8.51 6.37 -9.08
N PHE A 57 8.13 5.11 -9.19
CA PHE A 57 8.77 3.97 -8.54
C PHE A 57 9.17 2.95 -9.60
N GLU A 58 10.19 2.17 -9.31
CA GLU A 58 10.42 0.91 -9.99
C GLU A 58 9.30 -0.06 -9.65
N LEU A 59 8.77 -0.77 -10.65
CA LEU A 59 7.78 -1.81 -10.45
C LEU A 59 8.48 -3.09 -10.01
N PHE A 60 8.46 -3.36 -8.70
CA PHE A 60 9.06 -4.58 -8.17
C PHE A 60 8.41 -5.83 -8.76
N GLU A 61 9.22 -6.84 -8.99
CA GLU A 61 8.81 -8.07 -9.68
C GLU A 61 7.62 -8.75 -8.99
N ASP A 62 7.64 -8.87 -7.67
CA ASP A 62 6.56 -9.49 -6.88
C ASP A 62 5.24 -8.71 -7.01
N VAL A 63 5.29 -7.39 -7.05
CA VAL A 63 4.12 -6.52 -7.27
C VAL A 63 3.62 -6.65 -8.70
N GLY A 64 4.53 -6.63 -9.69
CA GLY A 64 4.21 -6.81 -11.10
C GLY A 64 3.47 -8.12 -11.36
N TRP A 65 4.00 -9.23 -10.85
CA TRP A 65 3.34 -10.54 -10.98
C TRP A 65 1.99 -10.61 -10.26
N ALA A 66 1.86 -10.00 -9.08
CA ALA A 66 0.58 -9.97 -8.37
C ALA A 66 -0.48 -9.15 -9.12
N LEU A 67 -0.09 -8.03 -9.74
CA LEU A 67 -0.96 -7.24 -10.59
C LEU A 67 -1.39 -8.01 -11.83
N ILE A 68 -0.45 -8.66 -12.54
CA ILE A 68 -0.74 -9.46 -13.73
C ILE A 68 -1.69 -10.62 -13.38
N ASP A 69 -1.43 -11.34 -12.28
CA ASP A 69 -2.29 -12.45 -11.86
C ASP A 69 -3.71 -11.96 -11.55
N TYR A 70 -3.84 -10.84 -10.84
CA TYR A 70 -5.15 -10.26 -10.61
C TYR A 70 -5.84 -9.81 -11.91
N LEU A 71 -5.13 -9.10 -12.77
CA LEU A 71 -5.71 -8.56 -14.02
C LEU A 71 -6.15 -9.66 -14.98
N LYS A 72 -5.37 -10.74 -15.10
CA LYS A 72 -5.69 -11.86 -16.00
C LYS A 72 -6.70 -12.84 -15.42
N ASN A 73 -6.58 -13.13 -14.12
CA ASN A 73 -7.27 -14.28 -13.52
C ASN A 73 -8.22 -13.90 -12.38
N GLY A 74 -8.31 -12.62 -12.01
CA GLY A 74 -9.12 -12.18 -10.88
C GLY A 74 -10.04 -11.01 -11.16
N ARG A 75 -9.67 -10.12 -12.10
CA ARG A 75 -10.48 -8.94 -12.41
C ARG A 75 -11.71 -9.34 -13.23
N PRO A 76 -12.93 -8.95 -12.81
CA PRO A 76 -14.14 -9.26 -13.56
C PRO A 76 -14.08 -8.73 -15.00
N SER A 77 -14.33 -9.58 -16.00
CA SER A 77 -14.30 -9.20 -17.42
C SER A 77 -15.35 -8.13 -17.77
N ALA A 78 -16.47 -8.14 -17.06
CA ALA A 78 -17.54 -7.14 -17.25
C ALA A 78 -17.23 -5.78 -16.61
N SER A 79 -16.07 -5.62 -15.96
CA SER A 79 -15.69 -4.33 -15.36
C SER A 79 -15.35 -3.31 -16.44
N MET A 80 -15.95 -2.12 -16.32
CA MET A 80 -15.69 -0.99 -17.21
C MET A 80 -14.78 0.05 -16.53
N GLY A 81 -14.10 0.85 -17.38
CA GLY A 81 -13.25 1.95 -16.90
C GLY A 81 -11.80 1.57 -16.70
N SER A 82 -10.99 2.59 -16.43
CA SER A 82 -9.52 2.54 -16.40
C SER A 82 -8.95 2.17 -15.03
N HIS A 83 -9.77 1.97 -14.00
CA HIS A 83 -9.27 1.59 -12.66
C HIS A 83 -8.70 0.18 -12.67
N VAL A 84 -7.53 0.01 -12.07
CA VAL A 84 -6.91 -1.30 -11.88
C VAL A 84 -7.77 -2.14 -10.95
N PHE A 85 -8.08 -1.62 -9.78
CA PHE A 85 -8.87 -2.32 -8.77
C PHE A 85 -10.34 -1.95 -8.84
N VAL A 86 -11.18 -2.99 -8.85
CA VAL A 86 -12.64 -2.84 -8.92
C VAL A 86 -13.32 -3.64 -7.81
N ARG A 87 -14.57 -3.29 -7.53
CA ARG A 87 -15.43 -4.06 -6.65
C ARG A 87 -15.72 -5.42 -7.28
N MET A 88 -15.87 -6.46 -6.44
CA MET A 88 -16.20 -7.83 -6.88
C MET A 88 -17.71 -8.07 -6.95
N LYS A 89 -18.52 -7.01 -6.92
CA LYS A 89 -19.97 -7.03 -7.09
C LYS A 89 -20.37 -6.10 -8.22
N ALA A 90 -21.38 -6.49 -8.98
CA ALA A 90 -21.93 -5.64 -10.04
C ALA A 90 -22.28 -4.26 -9.46
N PRO A 91 -22.04 -3.20 -10.22
CA PRO A 91 -21.60 -3.10 -11.61
C PRO A 91 -20.06 -3.20 -11.82
N TYR A 92 -19.30 -3.79 -10.90
CA TYR A 92 -17.82 -3.96 -10.97
C TYR A 92 -17.05 -2.66 -11.19
N SER A 93 -17.56 -1.57 -10.64
CA SER A 93 -16.94 -0.25 -10.72
C SER A 93 -15.67 -0.15 -9.88
N GLY A 94 -14.83 0.83 -10.15
CA GLY A 94 -13.74 1.22 -9.26
C GLY A 94 -14.23 1.52 -7.84
N PHE A 95 -13.32 1.50 -6.88
CA PHE A 95 -13.64 1.88 -5.51
C PHE A 95 -13.99 3.37 -5.42
N SER A 96 -14.96 3.70 -4.59
CA SER A 96 -15.34 5.06 -4.22
C SER A 96 -14.60 5.53 -2.97
N ASP A 97 -14.73 6.82 -2.64
CA ASP A 97 -14.12 7.39 -1.43
C ASP A 97 -14.65 6.79 -0.13
N ASN A 98 -15.87 6.27 -0.17
CA ASN A 98 -16.50 5.60 0.97
C ASN A 98 -16.05 4.14 1.16
N ASP A 99 -15.34 3.54 0.20
CA ASP A 99 -14.84 2.18 0.32
C ASP A 99 -13.65 2.12 1.28
N ASN A 100 -13.82 1.43 2.39
CA ASN A 100 -12.78 1.26 3.39
C ASN A 100 -11.90 0.04 3.09
N LEU A 101 -10.79 0.26 2.38
CA LEU A 101 -9.82 -0.80 2.09
C LEU A 101 -9.11 -1.35 3.36
N SER A 102 -9.19 -0.68 4.50
CA SER A 102 -8.64 -1.19 5.76
C SER A 102 -9.34 -2.46 6.23
N GLN A 103 -10.57 -2.71 5.77
CA GLN A 103 -11.26 -3.98 6.02
C GLN A 103 -10.53 -5.18 5.42
N ILE A 104 -9.79 -4.98 4.32
CA ILE A 104 -8.95 -6.02 3.72
C ILE A 104 -7.88 -6.46 4.71
N ILE A 105 -7.15 -5.51 5.30
CA ILE A 105 -6.12 -5.83 6.30
C ILE A 105 -6.74 -6.54 7.50
N TYR A 106 -7.81 -5.97 8.05
CA TYR A 106 -8.47 -6.52 9.22
C TYR A 106 -8.91 -7.97 9.01
N LYS A 107 -9.51 -8.26 7.85
CA LYS A 107 -9.89 -9.62 7.44
C LYS A 107 -8.71 -10.61 7.48
N TYR A 108 -7.56 -10.22 6.91
CA TYR A 108 -6.39 -11.10 6.86
C TYR A 108 -5.60 -11.13 8.16
N ALA A 109 -5.61 -10.06 8.93
CA ALA A 109 -5.05 -10.03 10.28
C ALA A 109 -5.82 -10.95 11.25
N LEU A 110 -7.16 -10.98 11.14
CA LEU A 110 -8.00 -11.96 11.87
C LEU A 110 -7.64 -13.39 11.50
N LYS A 111 -7.56 -13.69 10.18
CA LYS A 111 -7.19 -15.02 9.69
C LYS A 111 -5.80 -15.47 10.13
N ALA A 112 -4.89 -14.51 10.33
CA ALA A 112 -3.53 -14.76 10.80
C ALA A 112 -3.40 -14.79 12.33
N GLY A 113 -4.49 -14.61 13.08
CA GLY A 113 -4.49 -14.55 14.56
C GLY A 113 -3.88 -13.28 15.14
N ILE A 114 -3.55 -12.28 14.32
CA ILE A 114 -2.86 -11.03 14.74
C ILE A 114 -3.84 -10.00 15.30
N ALA A 115 -5.08 -9.96 14.78
CA ALA A 115 -6.04 -8.90 15.13
C ALA A 115 -6.60 -9.00 16.54
N GLN A 116 -6.49 -10.14 17.21
CA GLN A 116 -6.92 -10.31 18.60
C GLN A 116 -6.10 -9.45 19.57
N SER A 117 -4.85 -9.14 19.23
CA SER A 117 -3.95 -8.33 20.06
C SER A 117 -3.86 -6.85 19.62
N ARG A 118 -4.34 -6.49 18.44
CA ARG A 118 -4.24 -5.12 17.89
C ARG A 118 -5.53 -4.69 17.17
N PRO A 119 -6.47 -4.02 17.87
CA PRO A 119 -7.80 -3.68 17.33
C PRO A 119 -7.81 -2.64 16.19
N ARG A 120 -6.69 -2.00 15.86
CA ARG A 120 -6.62 -0.92 14.86
C ARG A 120 -5.64 -1.23 13.73
N CYS A 121 -5.90 -2.30 12.96
CA CYS A 121 -5.17 -2.54 11.73
C CYS A 121 -5.67 -1.61 10.60
N SER A 122 -4.81 -0.72 10.11
CA SER A 122 -5.12 0.15 8.97
C SER A 122 -4.01 0.13 7.92
N MET A 123 -4.33 0.47 6.66
CA MET A 123 -3.33 0.58 5.59
C MET A 123 -2.21 1.56 5.93
N HIS A 124 -2.51 2.56 6.75
CA HIS A 124 -1.50 3.54 7.18
C HIS A 124 -0.38 2.94 8.02
N MET A 125 -0.66 1.81 8.69
CA MET A 125 0.34 1.06 9.46
C MET A 125 1.50 0.56 8.59
N PHE A 126 1.23 0.09 7.37
CA PHE A 126 2.29 -0.36 6.46
C PHE A 126 3.22 0.79 6.04
N ARG A 127 2.63 1.95 5.78
CA ARG A 127 3.40 3.17 5.48
C ARG A 127 4.26 3.60 6.68
N TYR A 128 3.72 3.46 7.87
CA TYR A 128 4.43 3.72 9.11
C TYR A 128 5.62 2.79 9.28
N THR A 129 5.39 1.48 9.13
CA THR A 129 6.45 0.46 9.20
C THR A 129 7.53 0.71 8.16
N LEU A 130 7.15 1.01 6.89
CA LEU A 130 8.12 1.31 5.85
C LEU A 130 8.99 2.52 6.20
N ALA A 131 8.37 3.61 6.69
CA ALA A 131 9.10 4.80 7.12
C ALA A 131 10.08 4.51 8.26
N SER A 132 9.61 3.82 9.30
CA SER A 132 10.44 3.43 10.45
C SER A 132 11.59 2.51 10.04
N THR A 133 11.34 1.51 9.19
CA THR A 133 12.39 0.63 8.66
C THR A 133 13.44 1.39 7.87
N MET A 134 13.03 2.36 7.03
CA MET A 134 13.97 3.21 6.29
C MET A 134 14.84 4.04 7.24
N LEU A 135 14.25 4.62 8.28
CA LEU A 135 14.98 5.42 9.28
C LEU A 135 15.92 4.56 10.11
N SER A 136 15.49 3.36 10.52
CA SER A 136 16.36 2.39 11.23
C SER A 136 17.54 1.91 10.37
N ASN A 137 17.40 1.95 9.04
CA ASN A 137 18.47 1.68 8.09
C ASN A 137 19.24 2.97 7.69
N GLU A 138 19.22 3.98 8.54
CA GLU A 138 19.97 5.24 8.38
C GLU A 138 19.62 6.03 7.10
N THR A 139 18.43 5.76 6.48
CA THR A 139 17.99 6.54 5.32
C THR A 139 17.70 7.98 5.75
N PRO A 140 18.31 8.99 5.10
CA PRO A 140 18.09 10.39 5.48
C PRO A 140 16.61 10.78 5.43
N LEU A 141 16.16 11.54 6.45
CA LEU A 141 14.77 11.97 6.58
C LEU A 141 14.18 12.65 5.32
N PRO A 142 14.94 13.52 4.59
CA PRO A 142 14.45 14.08 3.33
C PRO A 142 14.17 13.02 2.26
N VAL A 143 14.97 11.97 2.20
CA VAL A 143 14.80 10.86 1.25
C VAL A 143 13.52 10.08 1.59
N VAL A 144 13.32 9.71 2.85
CA VAL A 144 12.08 9.06 3.33
C VAL A 144 10.86 9.94 3.01
N SER A 145 10.96 11.24 3.27
CA SER A 145 9.90 12.22 2.97
C SER A 145 9.57 12.27 1.47
N SER A 146 10.60 12.25 0.62
CA SER A 146 10.45 12.25 -0.85
C SER A 146 9.76 10.97 -1.33
N ILE A 147 10.23 9.80 -0.91
CA ILE A 147 9.68 8.49 -1.29
C ILE A 147 8.21 8.39 -0.89
N LEU A 148 7.89 8.83 0.32
CA LEU A 148 6.51 8.82 0.80
C LEU A 148 5.66 9.97 0.22
N GLY A 149 6.25 10.95 -0.45
CA GLY A 149 5.55 12.11 -1.01
C GLY A 149 4.91 12.98 0.05
N HIS A 150 5.63 13.24 1.15
CA HIS A 150 5.19 14.21 2.14
C HIS A 150 5.40 15.63 1.63
N SER A 151 4.41 16.50 1.85
CA SER A 151 4.50 17.92 1.47
C SER A 151 5.34 18.73 2.46
N GLN A 152 5.42 18.26 3.70
CA GLN A 152 6.17 18.91 4.79
C GLN A 152 6.99 17.87 5.53
N LEU A 153 8.24 18.25 5.89
CA LEU A 153 9.15 17.42 6.67
C LEU A 153 8.61 17.11 8.08
N ASP A 154 7.76 17.98 8.62
CA ASP A 154 7.14 17.79 9.93
C ASP A 154 6.23 16.55 9.98
N THR A 155 5.63 16.17 8.86
CA THR A 155 4.86 14.92 8.78
C THR A 155 5.75 13.69 8.94
N THR A 156 7.02 13.79 8.55
CA THR A 156 7.99 12.70 8.67
C THR A 156 8.63 12.65 10.07
N LYS A 157 8.70 13.78 10.79
CA LYS A 157 9.17 13.84 12.20
C LYS A 157 8.29 13.05 13.17
N ILE A 158 7.04 12.75 12.81
CA ILE A 158 6.17 11.89 13.62
C ILE A 158 6.78 10.48 13.76
N TYR A 159 7.50 10.01 12.75
CA TYR A 159 8.13 8.69 12.76
C TYR A 159 9.39 8.65 13.65
N THR A 160 10.10 9.77 13.80
CA THR A 160 11.31 9.86 14.64
C THR A 160 10.98 9.88 16.13
N LYS A 161 9.79 10.36 16.52
CA LYS A 161 9.36 10.39 17.93
C LYS A 161 9.03 9.02 18.52
N ILE A 162 8.90 7.99 17.69
CA ILE A 162 8.49 6.65 18.13
C ILE A 162 9.72 5.77 18.44
N ASP A 163 10.87 6.05 17.82
CA ASP A 163 12.09 5.28 18.06
C ASP A 163 12.85 5.72 19.33
N LEU A 164 12.64 6.95 19.81
CA LEU A 164 13.29 7.45 21.01
C LEU A 164 13.02 6.60 22.28
N PRO A 165 11.77 6.16 22.56
CA PRO A 165 11.53 5.29 23.72
C PRO A 165 12.07 3.87 23.59
N GLN A 166 12.34 3.39 22.36
CA GLN A 166 12.98 2.08 22.14
C GLN A 166 14.51 2.15 22.22
N LEU A 167 15.11 3.29 21.87
CA LEU A 167 16.54 3.51 22.04
C LEU A 167 16.95 3.65 23.51
N GLU A 168 16.07 4.16 24.37
CA GLU A 168 16.30 4.23 25.82
C GLU A 168 16.18 2.87 26.52
N LEU A 169 15.64 1.85 25.84
CA LEU A 169 15.51 0.48 26.37
C LEU A 169 16.66 -0.45 25.94
N CYS A 170 17.58 0.02 25.11
CA CYS A 170 18.82 -0.70 24.82
C CYS A 170 19.86 -0.33 25.88
N PRO A 171 20.22 -1.23 26.83
CA PRO A 171 21.38 -0.99 27.67
C PRO A 171 22.62 -0.96 26.78
N LEU A 172 23.31 0.17 26.82
CA LEU A 172 24.69 0.26 26.33
C LEU A 172 25.56 -0.51 27.33
N GLU A 173 25.87 -1.78 27.02
CA GLU A 173 27.03 -2.47 27.59
C GLU A 173 28.25 -2.22 26.73
#